data_331950521e7cbe0d91dcc40de5330bd7
#
_entry.id   331950521e7cbe0d91dcc40de5330bd7
#
_cell.length_a   1.000
_cell.length_b   1.000
_cell.length_c   1.000
_cell.angle_alpha   90.00
_cell.angle_beta   90.00
_cell.angle_gamma   90.00
#
_symmetry.space_group_name_H-M   'P 1'
#
loop_
_entity.id
_entity.type
_entity.pdbx_description
1 polymer ?
#
loop_
_entity_poly.entity_id
_entity_poly.type
_entity_poly.pdbx_seq_one_letter_code
_entity_poly.pdbx_strand_id
1 'polypeptide(L)'
;MKIWKNTSTLDGFDKELKFTESKRDADIVLMGSKHIEINQFPNLKGIFRAGVGRDNVPEEEARAKGITVRFPSKKTIDIIFEETAMFTCSLIFRMLCNNVGSIDPWVKVPRQQLSKKNLLIIGTGKIGSRVANLMQSFIRVTTFDILQNKTSELKSMIQQSDCITLHIPKSDDNISFFDREKLSWMK
;
A
#
# COMPACT_ATOMS: atom_id res chain seq x y z
N MET A 1 -11.12 -14.75 -25.57
CA MET A 1 -10.49 -13.49 -25.14
C MET A 1 -9.11 -13.80 -24.57
N LYS A 2 -8.09 -13.03 -24.93
CA LYS A 2 -6.72 -13.15 -24.43
C LYS A 2 -6.44 -12.02 -23.45
N ILE A 3 -5.76 -12.32 -22.35
CA ILE A 3 -5.46 -11.38 -21.27
C ILE A 3 -3.96 -11.11 -21.25
N TRP A 4 -3.58 -9.85 -21.32
CA TRP A 4 -2.23 -9.41 -21.00
C TRP A 4 -2.18 -8.89 -19.57
N LYS A 5 -1.09 -9.14 -18.82
CA LYS A 5 -0.97 -8.69 -17.44
C LYS A 5 0.38 -8.04 -17.14
N ASN A 6 0.38 -7.05 -16.25
CA ASN A 6 1.60 -6.47 -15.66
C ASN A 6 1.62 -6.60 -14.12
N THR A 7 0.95 -7.62 -13.59
CA THR A 7 0.82 -7.91 -12.17
C THR A 7 0.91 -9.41 -11.92
N SER A 8 1.41 -9.78 -10.74
CA SER A 8 1.36 -11.16 -10.25
C SER A 8 0.01 -11.50 -9.57
N THR A 9 -0.92 -10.55 -9.49
CA THR A 9 -2.28 -10.83 -9.00
C THR A 9 -2.90 -11.94 -9.82
N LEU A 10 -3.51 -12.92 -9.18
CA LEU A 10 -4.06 -14.15 -9.73
C LEU A 10 -3.03 -15.23 -10.14
N ASP A 11 -1.73 -15.04 -9.94
CA ASP A 11 -0.76 -16.11 -10.17
C ASP A 11 -1.11 -17.33 -9.31
N GLY A 12 -1.22 -18.49 -9.94
CA GLY A 12 -1.65 -19.73 -9.29
C GLY A 12 -3.18 -19.94 -9.19
N PHE A 13 -3.99 -18.92 -9.49
CA PHE A 13 -5.47 -18.97 -9.47
C PHE A 13 -6.10 -18.75 -10.84
N ASP A 14 -5.30 -18.75 -11.88
CA ASP A 14 -5.64 -18.29 -13.23
C ASP A 14 -5.73 -19.41 -14.28
N LYS A 15 -5.88 -20.66 -13.84
CA LYS A 15 -5.84 -21.86 -14.74
C LYS A 15 -6.89 -21.84 -15.85
N GLU A 16 -8.00 -21.14 -15.65
CA GLU A 16 -9.09 -21.03 -16.63
C GLU A 16 -8.94 -19.82 -17.57
N LEU A 17 -7.95 -18.96 -17.33
CA LEU A 17 -7.72 -17.74 -18.08
C LEU A 17 -6.67 -17.95 -19.19
N LYS A 18 -6.90 -17.36 -20.36
CA LYS A 18 -5.97 -17.41 -21.48
C LYS A 18 -5.10 -16.18 -21.49
N PHE A 19 -3.84 -16.31 -21.09
CA PHE A 19 -2.85 -15.23 -21.10
C PHE A 19 -2.09 -15.14 -22.42
N THR A 20 -1.58 -13.94 -22.69
CA THR A 20 -0.71 -13.63 -23.83
C THR A 20 0.39 -12.67 -23.42
N GLU A 21 1.59 -12.87 -23.94
CA GLU A 21 2.70 -11.92 -23.81
C GLU A 21 2.62 -10.79 -24.86
N SER A 22 1.86 -11.02 -25.93
CA SER A 22 1.69 -10.05 -27.00
C SER A 22 0.63 -9.03 -26.66
N LYS A 23 1.03 -7.76 -26.53
CA LYS A 23 0.11 -6.64 -26.34
C LYS A 23 -0.87 -6.47 -27.52
N ARG A 24 -0.44 -6.81 -28.72
CA ARG A 24 -1.29 -6.73 -29.95
C ARG A 24 -2.44 -7.72 -29.93
N ASP A 25 -2.24 -8.86 -29.26
CA ASP A 25 -3.24 -9.94 -29.22
C ASP A 25 -4.18 -9.84 -28.00
N ALA A 26 -3.93 -8.87 -27.13
CA ALA A 26 -4.69 -8.74 -25.91
C ALA A 26 -6.06 -8.09 -26.16
N ASP A 27 -7.11 -8.78 -25.72
CA ASP A 27 -8.47 -8.23 -25.63
C ASP A 27 -8.70 -7.51 -24.30
N ILE A 28 -8.02 -7.98 -23.23
CA ILE A 28 -8.17 -7.45 -21.86
C ILE A 28 -6.79 -7.22 -21.26
N VAL A 29 -6.64 -6.14 -20.50
CA VAL A 29 -5.50 -5.90 -19.66
C VAL A 29 -5.88 -6.11 -18.20
N LEU A 30 -5.16 -7.03 -17.51
CA LEU A 30 -5.14 -7.15 -16.06
C LEU A 30 -4.02 -6.26 -15.53
N MET A 31 -4.41 -5.11 -14.98
CA MET A 31 -3.51 -4.02 -14.66
C MET A 31 -3.13 -4.00 -13.18
N GLY A 32 -1.83 -4.02 -12.89
CA GLY A 32 -1.25 -3.77 -11.57
C GLY A 32 -0.99 -2.29 -11.30
N SER A 33 0.04 -1.98 -10.50
CA SER A 33 0.41 -0.60 -10.13
C SER A 33 1.19 0.16 -11.21
N LYS A 34 1.66 -0.51 -12.27
CA LYS A 34 2.39 0.13 -13.37
C LYS A 34 1.41 0.72 -14.37
N HIS A 35 1.71 1.91 -14.88
CA HIS A 35 0.95 2.55 -15.96
C HIS A 35 1.02 1.72 -17.25
N ILE A 36 0.02 1.86 -18.10
CA ILE A 36 -0.03 1.28 -19.45
C ILE A 36 -0.34 2.37 -20.48
N GLU A 37 0.18 2.20 -21.68
CA GLU A 37 -0.14 3.03 -22.85
C GLU A 37 -1.15 2.26 -23.72
N ILE A 38 -2.38 2.74 -23.79
CA ILE A 38 -3.48 2.07 -24.52
C ILE A 38 -3.13 1.84 -25.99
N ASN A 39 -2.37 2.73 -26.61
CA ASN A 39 -1.99 2.63 -28.01
C ASN A 39 -1.14 1.39 -28.34
N GLN A 40 -0.53 0.74 -27.35
CA GLN A 40 0.19 -0.52 -27.52
C GLN A 40 -0.74 -1.75 -27.65
N PHE A 41 -2.04 -1.55 -27.44
CA PHE A 41 -3.06 -2.62 -27.40
C PHE A 41 -4.16 -2.36 -28.43
N PRO A 42 -3.93 -2.61 -29.73
CA PRO A 42 -4.87 -2.23 -30.79
C PRO A 42 -6.22 -2.94 -30.73
N ASN A 43 -6.30 -4.10 -30.05
CA ASN A 43 -7.52 -4.91 -29.93
C ASN A 43 -8.16 -4.82 -28.54
N LEU A 44 -7.75 -3.86 -27.70
CA LEU A 44 -8.18 -3.76 -26.33
C LEU A 44 -9.68 -3.42 -26.19
N LYS A 45 -10.39 -4.24 -25.46
CA LYS A 45 -11.83 -4.10 -25.15
C LYS A 45 -12.07 -3.74 -23.68
N GLY A 46 -11.15 -4.11 -22.81
CA GLY A 46 -11.33 -3.88 -21.39
C GLY A 46 -10.03 -3.81 -20.58
N ILE A 47 -10.09 -3.05 -19.49
CA ILE A 47 -9.05 -2.95 -18.47
C ILE A 47 -9.66 -3.34 -17.14
N PHE A 48 -9.06 -4.31 -16.46
CA PHE A 48 -9.37 -4.61 -15.06
C PHE A 48 -8.17 -4.20 -14.19
N ARG A 49 -8.38 -3.24 -13.29
CA ARG A 49 -7.37 -2.80 -12.33
C ARG A 49 -7.40 -3.71 -11.10
N ALA A 50 -6.38 -4.55 -10.94
CA ALA A 50 -6.25 -5.46 -9.80
C ALA A 50 -5.72 -4.71 -8.56
N GLY A 51 -6.52 -3.83 -7.99
CA GLY A 51 -6.19 -3.03 -6.81
C GLY A 51 -7.09 -1.80 -6.69
N VAL A 52 -6.86 -0.99 -5.65
CA VAL A 52 -7.76 0.11 -5.26
C VAL A 52 -7.35 1.48 -5.82
N GLY A 53 -6.05 1.69 -6.11
CA GLY A 53 -5.56 2.95 -6.67
C GLY A 53 -6.04 3.17 -8.10
N ARG A 54 -6.35 4.41 -8.44
CA ARG A 54 -6.86 4.82 -9.77
C ARG A 54 -5.88 5.72 -10.53
N ASP A 55 -4.87 6.22 -9.83
CA ASP A 55 -3.89 7.21 -10.31
C ASP A 55 -3.11 6.76 -11.56
N ASN A 56 -2.95 5.46 -11.73
CA ASN A 56 -2.23 4.88 -12.86
C ASN A 56 -3.13 4.31 -13.97
N VAL A 57 -4.46 4.48 -13.86
CA VAL A 57 -5.44 3.96 -14.83
C VAL A 57 -5.80 5.04 -15.84
N PRO A 58 -5.61 4.84 -17.15
CA PRO A 58 -5.94 5.83 -18.17
C PRO A 58 -7.46 5.84 -18.47
N GLU A 59 -8.29 6.20 -17.47
CA GLU A 59 -9.76 6.08 -17.55
C GLU A 59 -10.36 6.99 -18.63
N GLU A 60 -9.86 8.20 -18.80
CA GLU A 60 -10.37 9.15 -19.80
C GLU A 60 -10.06 8.69 -21.22
N GLU A 61 -8.81 8.27 -21.47
CA GLU A 61 -8.41 7.75 -22.77
C GLU A 61 -9.17 6.44 -23.09
N ALA A 62 -9.34 5.55 -22.13
CA ALA A 62 -10.12 4.33 -22.28
C ALA A 62 -11.57 4.63 -22.67
N ARG A 63 -12.20 5.60 -21.99
CA ARG A 63 -13.56 6.05 -22.29
C ARG A 63 -13.66 6.61 -23.70
N ALA A 64 -12.73 7.45 -24.12
CA ALA A 64 -12.71 8.03 -25.47
C ALA A 64 -12.62 6.97 -26.57
N LYS A 65 -11.98 5.82 -26.28
CA LYS A 65 -11.82 4.69 -27.21
C LYS A 65 -12.88 3.59 -27.03
N GLY A 66 -13.90 3.78 -26.20
CA GLY A 66 -14.94 2.78 -25.93
C GLY A 66 -14.45 1.55 -25.15
N ILE A 67 -13.30 1.64 -24.47
CA ILE A 67 -12.71 0.56 -23.68
C ILE A 67 -13.32 0.55 -22.28
N THR A 68 -13.84 -0.60 -21.87
CA THR A 68 -14.45 -0.73 -20.53
C THR A 68 -13.40 -0.83 -19.45
N VAL A 69 -13.47 0.04 -18.43
CA VAL A 69 -12.62 -0.05 -17.23
C VAL A 69 -13.43 -0.61 -16.07
N ARG A 70 -12.84 -1.58 -15.34
CA ARG A 70 -13.42 -2.18 -14.14
C ARG A 70 -12.41 -2.26 -13.01
N PHE A 71 -12.93 -2.19 -11.79
CA PHE A 71 -12.21 -2.28 -10.52
C PHE A 71 -12.79 -3.41 -9.68
N PRO A 72 -12.10 -3.86 -8.62
CA PRO A 72 -12.63 -4.84 -7.69
C PRO A 72 -13.96 -4.39 -7.06
N SER A 73 -14.77 -5.36 -6.66
CA SER A 73 -16.01 -5.08 -5.93
C SER A 73 -15.72 -4.37 -4.60
N LYS A 74 -16.70 -3.65 -4.05
CA LYS A 74 -16.57 -3.01 -2.73
C LYS A 74 -16.10 -3.99 -1.66
N LYS A 75 -16.68 -5.20 -1.63
CA LYS A 75 -16.27 -6.26 -0.70
C LYS A 75 -14.81 -6.64 -0.86
N THR A 76 -14.32 -6.79 -2.09
CA THR A 76 -12.92 -7.10 -2.37
C THR A 76 -12.00 -5.94 -1.96
N ILE A 77 -12.42 -4.70 -2.20
CA ILE A 77 -11.67 -3.50 -1.80
C ILE A 77 -11.51 -3.44 -0.27
N ASP A 78 -12.56 -3.74 0.48
CA ASP A 78 -12.51 -3.75 1.95
C ASP A 78 -11.54 -4.82 2.46
N ILE A 79 -11.52 -6.01 1.86
CA ILE A 79 -10.55 -7.07 2.16
C ILE A 79 -9.12 -6.59 1.84
N ILE A 80 -8.90 -5.93 0.69
CA ILE A 80 -7.57 -5.42 0.33
C ILE A 80 -7.06 -4.41 1.37
N PHE A 81 -7.93 -3.52 1.86
CA PHE A 81 -7.56 -2.56 2.91
C PHE A 81 -7.21 -3.26 4.23
N GLU A 82 -7.96 -4.28 4.60
CA GLU A 82 -7.73 -5.04 5.82
C GLU A 82 -6.42 -5.81 5.75
N GLU A 83 -6.21 -6.58 4.70
CA GLU A 83 -4.96 -7.33 4.47
C GLU A 83 -3.73 -6.40 4.40
N THR A 84 -3.87 -5.25 3.76
CA THR A 84 -2.79 -4.25 3.72
C THR A 84 -2.46 -3.72 5.11
N ALA A 85 -3.47 -3.46 5.93
CA ALA A 85 -3.27 -3.01 7.31
C ALA A 85 -2.62 -4.10 8.17
N MET A 86 -3.06 -5.35 8.05
CA MET A 86 -2.47 -6.49 8.77
C MET A 86 -1.01 -6.73 8.37
N PHE A 87 -0.73 -6.66 7.06
CA PHE A 87 0.65 -6.77 6.56
C PHE A 87 1.53 -5.63 7.10
N THR A 88 1.01 -4.39 7.13
CA THR A 88 1.72 -3.25 7.74
C THR A 88 2.02 -3.49 9.21
N CYS A 89 1.05 -4.00 9.98
CA CYS A 89 1.28 -4.35 11.39
C CYS A 89 2.41 -5.39 11.55
N SER A 90 2.47 -6.39 10.68
CA SER A 90 3.53 -7.40 10.69
C SER A 90 4.92 -6.79 10.45
N LEU A 91 5.02 -5.81 9.54
CA LEU A 91 6.27 -5.08 9.30
C LEU A 91 6.68 -4.21 10.49
N ILE A 92 5.70 -3.54 11.14
CA ILE A 92 5.96 -2.75 12.35
C ILE A 92 6.51 -3.64 13.46
N PHE A 93 5.88 -4.80 13.72
CA PHE A 93 6.40 -5.75 14.71
C PHE A 93 7.80 -6.25 14.35
N ARG A 94 8.04 -6.58 13.09
CA ARG A 94 9.35 -7.00 12.61
C ARG A 94 10.43 -5.94 12.83
N MET A 95 10.13 -4.67 12.59
CA MET A 95 11.06 -3.57 12.82
C MET A 95 11.33 -3.34 14.30
N LEU A 96 10.28 -3.36 15.13
CA LEU A 96 10.38 -3.09 16.57
C LEU A 96 10.91 -4.28 17.39
N CYS A 97 10.80 -5.50 16.85
CA CYS A 97 11.21 -6.75 17.47
C CYS A 97 12.17 -7.53 16.56
N ASN A 98 13.11 -6.85 15.92
CA ASN A 98 14.04 -7.44 14.94
C ASN A 98 15.03 -8.43 15.55
N ASN A 99 15.29 -8.36 16.85
CA ASN A 99 16.15 -9.29 17.56
C ASN A 99 15.34 -10.08 18.57
N VAL A 100 15.04 -11.32 18.24
CA VAL A 100 14.27 -12.25 19.10
C VAL A 100 15.14 -13.28 19.84
N GLY A 101 16.45 -13.25 19.60
CA GLY A 101 17.40 -14.25 20.13
C GLY A 101 17.44 -15.51 19.27
N SER A 102 17.88 -16.63 19.87
CA SER A 102 17.92 -17.95 19.23
C SER A 102 16.79 -18.83 19.75
N ILE A 103 16.23 -19.67 18.87
CA ILE A 103 15.23 -20.67 19.24
C ILE A 103 15.92 -21.98 19.65
N ASP A 104 17.04 -22.31 19.03
CA ASP A 104 17.83 -23.52 19.30
C ASP A 104 19.32 -23.19 19.35
N PRO A 105 19.97 -23.25 20.55
CA PRO A 105 19.34 -23.32 21.87
C PRO A 105 18.52 -22.06 22.19
N TRP A 106 17.55 -22.17 23.09
CA TRP A 106 16.71 -21.03 23.47
C TRP A 106 17.53 -19.95 24.19
N VAL A 107 17.74 -18.82 23.53
CA VAL A 107 18.45 -17.66 24.07
C VAL A 107 17.57 -16.43 23.96
N LYS A 108 17.22 -15.82 25.10
CA LYS A 108 16.50 -14.55 25.15
C LYS A 108 17.46 -13.38 25.00
N VAL A 109 17.04 -12.41 24.18
CA VAL A 109 17.70 -11.10 24.09
C VAL A 109 16.86 -10.07 24.84
N PRO A 110 17.47 -9.24 25.72
CA PRO A 110 16.78 -8.14 26.38
C PRO A 110 16.16 -7.20 25.37
N ARG A 111 14.89 -6.85 25.56
CA ARG A 111 14.19 -5.89 24.69
C ARG A 111 13.30 -4.96 25.51
N GLN A 112 13.08 -3.77 24.98
CA GLN A 112 12.15 -2.83 25.58
C GLN A 112 10.71 -3.35 25.39
N GLN A 113 9.86 -3.04 26.35
CA GLN A 113 8.41 -3.31 26.24
C GLN A 113 7.81 -2.50 25.10
N LEU A 114 7.03 -3.13 24.24
CA LEU A 114 6.34 -2.42 23.14
C LEU A 114 5.42 -1.31 23.63
N SER A 115 4.77 -1.49 24.77
CA SER A 115 3.90 -0.49 25.40
C SER A 115 4.64 0.81 25.80
N LYS A 116 5.97 0.81 25.85
CA LYS A 116 6.79 2.00 26.09
C LYS A 116 7.25 2.70 24.83
N LYS A 117 7.02 2.09 23.66
CA LYS A 117 7.37 2.63 22.34
C LYS A 117 6.21 3.43 21.74
N ASN A 118 6.55 4.38 20.88
CA ASN A 118 5.59 5.23 20.19
C ASN A 118 5.61 4.92 18.68
N LEU A 119 4.43 4.66 18.11
CA LEU A 119 4.19 4.51 16.69
C LEU A 119 3.51 5.77 16.17
N LEU A 120 4.11 6.43 15.19
CA LEU A 120 3.47 7.52 14.44
C LEU A 120 2.89 6.98 13.13
N ILE A 121 1.62 7.21 12.92
CA ILE A 121 0.90 6.89 11.69
C ILE A 121 0.59 8.19 10.96
N ILE A 122 1.17 8.38 9.78
CA ILE A 122 0.96 9.56 8.94
C ILE A 122 -0.05 9.21 7.85
N GLY A 123 -1.19 9.87 7.87
CA GLY A 123 -2.36 9.57 7.05
C GLY A 123 -3.33 8.60 7.72
N THR A 124 -4.53 9.09 8.06
CA THR A 124 -5.59 8.34 8.77
C THR A 124 -6.72 7.91 7.83
N GLY A 125 -6.39 7.67 6.56
CA GLY A 125 -7.31 7.14 5.56
C GLY A 125 -7.72 5.68 5.83
N LYS A 126 -8.19 4.98 4.79
CA LYS A 126 -8.75 3.61 4.89
C LYS A 126 -7.78 2.58 5.48
N ILE A 127 -6.48 2.72 5.23
CA ILE A 127 -5.45 1.81 5.75
C ILE A 127 -4.92 2.31 7.08
N GLY A 128 -4.49 3.58 7.18
CA GLY A 128 -3.86 4.10 8.40
C GLY A 128 -4.77 4.03 9.64
N SER A 129 -6.08 4.28 9.48
CA SER A 129 -7.05 4.11 10.58
C SER A 129 -7.16 2.66 11.06
N ARG A 130 -7.10 1.68 10.14
CA ARG A 130 -7.11 0.25 10.51
C ARG A 130 -5.81 -0.13 11.24
N VAL A 131 -4.66 0.33 10.77
CA VAL A 131 -3.38 0.12 11.45
C VAL A 131 -3.41 0.71 12.86
N ALA A 132 -3.94 1.94 13.03
CA ALA A 132 -4.09 2.56 14.34
C ALA A 132 -4.94 1.70 15.28
N ASN A 133 -6.11 1.26 14.81
CA ASN A 133 -7.01 0.42 15.60
C ASN A 133 -6.39 -0.93 16.00
N LEU A 134 -5.62 -1.55 15.11
CA LEU A 134 -4.96 -2.82 15.41
C LEU A 134 -3.79 -2.65 16.38
N MET A 135 -3.00 -1.59 16.22
CA MET A 135 -1.74 -1.42 16.97
C MET A 135 -1.94 -0.82 18.36
N GLN A 136 -3.03 -0.10 18.64
CA GLN A 136 -3.25 0.59 19.93
C GLN A 136 -3.24 -0.35 21.15
N SER A 137 -3.52 -1.64 20.98
CA SER A 137 -3.46 -2.63 22.06
C SER A 137 -2.03 -3.06 22.43
N PHE A 138 -1.04 -2.73 21.61
CA PHE A 138 0.34 -3.20 21.76
C PHE A 138 1.34 -2.07 22.02
N ILE A 139 1.09 -0.89 21.47
CA ILE A 139 2.03 0.23 21.42
C ILE A 139 1.27 1.56 21.58
N ARG A 140 1.94 2.61 22.01
CA ARG A 140 1.36 3.96 22.01
C ARG A 140 1.26 4.45 20.57
N VAL A 141 0.04 4.72 20.11
CA VAL A 141 -0.22 5.20 18.75
C VAL A 141 -0.48 6.69 18.76
N THR A 142 0.24 7.42 17.92
CA THR A 142 -0.02 8.82 17.60
C THR A 142 -0.32 8.90 16.11
N THR A 143 -1.28 9.72 15.73
CA THR A 143 -1.68 9.89 14.33
C THR A 143 -1.43 11.32 13.88
N PHE A 144 -0.98 11.48 12.65
CA PHE A 144 -0.90 12.76 11.95
C PHE A 144 -1.68 12.68 10.64
N ASP A 145 -2.59 13.63 10.44
CA ASP A 145 -3.31 13.80 9.18
C ASP A 145 -3.43 15.31 8.89
N ILE A 146 -3.08 15.72 7.68
CA ILE A 146 -3.08 17.12 7.28
C ILE A 146 -4.47 17.78 7.39
N LEU A 147 -5.53 16.98 7.38
CA LEU A 147 -6.90 17.45 7.56
C LEU A 147 -7.27 17.69 9.03
N GLN A 148 -6.47 17.20 9.96
CA GLN A 148 -6.76 17.22 11.41
C GLN A 148 -5.67 17.92 12.22
N ASN A 149 -4.43 17.89 11.77
CA ASN A 149 -3.27 18.39 12.48
C ASN A 149 -2.64 19.59 11.81
N LYS A 150 -1.99 20.44 12.59
CA LYS A 150 -1.14 21.51 12.06
C LYS A 150 0.20 20.94 11.63
N THR A 151 0.71 21.35 10.48
CA THR A 151 2.01 20.90 9.96
C THR A 151 3.16 21.17 10.93
N SER A 152 3.06 22.22 11.76
CA SER A 152 4.05 22.54 12.79
C SER A 152 4.21 21.47 13.89
N GLU A 153 3.22 20.61 14.06
CA GLU A 153 3.24 19.54 15.07
C GLU A 153 4.05 18.32 14.59
N LEU A 154 4.17 18.14 13.27
CA LEU A 154 4.76 16.95 12.66
C LEU A 154 6.20 16.70 13.14
N LYS A 155 7.03 17.75 13.25
CA LYS A 155 8.41 17.62 13.71
C LYS A 155 8.49 17.00 15.10
N SER A 156 7.72 17.52 16.04
CA SER A 156 7.67 17.01 17.42
C SER A 156 7.18 15.55 17.46
N MET A 157 6.17 15.21 16.65
CA MET A 157 5.65 13.85 16.56
C MET A 157 6.69 12.88 16.03
N ILE A 158 7.44 13.25 14.98
CA ILE A 158 8.54 12.45 14.42
C ILE A 158 9.62 12.22 15.49
N GLN A 159 10.06 13.27 16.18
CA GLN A 159 11.10 13.19 17.21
C GLN A 159 10.73 12.27 18.39
N GLN A 160 9.45 12.15 18.70
CA GLN A 160 8.96 11.31 19.80
C GLN A 160 8.71 9.86 19.41
N SER A 161 8.76 9.55 18.11
CA SER A 161 8.38 8.24 17.59
C SER A 161 9.56 7.26 17.52
N ASP A 162 9.28 5.99 17.80
CA ASP A 162 10.21 4.88 17.65
C ASP A 162 10.01 4.15 16.33
N CYS A 163 8.84 4.28 15.74
CA CYS A 163 8.49 3.75 14.42
C CYS A 163 7.51 4.71 13.74
N ILE A 164 7.65 4.88 12.43
CA ILE A 164 6.78 5.73 11.62
C ILE A 164 6.27 4.91 10.44
N THR A 165 4.98 5.01 10.16
CA THR A 165 4.37 4.40 8.98
C THR A 165 3.57 5.42 8.17
N LEU A 166 3.70 5.36 6.83
CA LEU A 166 3.10 6.33 5.91
C LEU A 166 1.92 5.69 5.17
N HIS A 167 0.76 6.34 5.25
CA HIS A 167 -0.48 5.94 4.58
C HIS A 167 -1.13 7.12 3.85
N ILE A 168 -0.30 7.96 3.25
CA ILE A 168 -0.72 9.11 2.45
C ILE A 168 -0.93 8.71 0.98
N PRO A 169 -1.80 9.41 0.22
CA PRO A 169 -1.99 9.16 -1.19
C PRO A 169 -0.70 9.39 -1.99
N LYS A 170 -0.53 8.65 -3.09
CA LYS A 170 0.48 8.96 -4.10
C LYS A 170 -0.03 10.12 -4.94
N SER A 171 0.43 11.33 -4.66
CA SER A 171 0.16 12.57 -5.41
C SER A 171 1.45 13.36 -5.56
N ASP A 172 1.46 14.35 -6.46
CA ASP A 172 2.63 15.20 -6.69
C ASP A 172 3.02 15.95 -5.41
N ASP A 173 2.06 16.40 -4.61
CA ASP A 173 2.29 17.07 -3.32
C ASP A 173 2.93 16.15 -2.27
N ASN A 174 2.81 14.85 -2.43
CA ASN A 174 3.36 13.86 -1.51
C ASN A 174 4.66 13.21 -2.03
N ILE A 175 5.15 13.60 -3.20
CA ILE A 175 6.46 13.15 -3.70
C ILE A 175 7.52 13.59 -2.70
N SER A 176 8.34 12.64 -2.26
CA SER A 176 9.40 12.88 -1.25
C SER A 176 8.88 13.49 0.06
N PHE A 177 7.62 13.22 0.43
CA PHE A 177 7.05 13.71 1.69
C PHE A 177 7.99 13.46 2.88
N PHE A 178 8.61 12.28 2.94
CA PHE A 178 9.65 11.95 3.93
C PHE A 178 11.02 12.21 3.31
N ASP A 179 11.43 13.47 3.31
CA ASP A 179 12.70 13.97 2.76
C ASP A 179 13.87 13.83 3.76
N ARG A 180 15.05 14.27 3.34
CA ARG A 180 16.26 14.23 4.17
C ARG A 180 16.09 15.03 5.47
N GLU A 181 15.37 16.13 5.44
CA GLU A 181 15.13 16.95 6.62
C GLU A 181 14.29 16.17 7.65
N LYS A 182 13.17 15.58 7.24
CA LYS A 182 12.31 14.79 8.14
C LYS A 182 13.01 13.52 8.63
N LEU A 183 13.84 12.89 7.80
CA LEU A 183 14.69 11.79 8.25
C LEU A 183 15.67 12.23 9.35
N SER A 184 16.21 13.45 9.28
CA SER A 184 17.11 13.97 10.33
C SER A 184 16.42 14.27 11.66
N TRP A 185 15.11 14.35 11.70
CA TRP A 185 14.32 14.52 12.93
C TRP A 185 14.07 13.22 13.69
N MET A 186 14.27 12.06 13.03
CA MET A 186 14.10 10.76 13.66
C MET A 186 15.16 10.49 14.73
N LYS A 187 14.81 9.64 15.71
CA LYS A 187 15.75 9.18 16.75
C LYS A 187 16.88 8.33 16.15
#